data_1337af0da96501a3388be23bd2b4c98c
#
_entry.id   1337af0da96501a3388be23bd2b4c98c
#
_cell.length_a   1.000
_cell.length_b   1.000
_cell.length_c   1.000
_cell.angle_alpha   90.00
_cell.angle_beta   90.00
_cell.angle_gamma   90.00
#
_symmetry.space_group_name_H-M   'P 1'
#
loop_
_entity.id
_entity.type
_entity.pdbx_description
1 polymer ?
#
loop_
_entity_poly.entity_id
_entity_poly.type
_entity_poly.pdbx_seq_one_letter_code
_entity_poly.pdbx_strand_id
1 'polypeptide(L)'
;MIEQKEITLPAFRRGYHLISRLIEEQLPDLPEKGLLHILVKHTSAGITLNENADPTVRTDFENFINKMIPENDPVYVHTYEGADDMPGHLKSSVIGAEVTIPITRHRLNLGTWQGIYFCEFRDYGGSRRVVLTVYS
;
A
#
# COMPACT_ATOMS: atom_id res chain seq x y z
N MET A 1 -11.46 22.25 3.77
CA MET A 1 -11.66 21.45 4.99
C MET A 1 -10.76 20.24 4.95
N ILE A 2 -10.29 19.79 6.08
CA ILE A 2 -9.46 18.56 6.18
C ILE A 2 -10.18 17.58 7.08
N GLU A 3 -10.37 16.37 6.59
CA GLU A 3 -10.90 15.26 7.37
C GLU A 3 -9.89 14.13 7.43
N GLN A 4 -9.67 13.57 8.60
CA GLN A 4 -8.72 12.47 8.77
C GLN A 4 -9.35 11.31 9.52
N LYS A 5 -8.95 10.11 9.11
CA LYS A 5 -9.35 8.87 9.77
C LYS A 5 -8.18 7.89 9.73
N GLU A 6 -7.83 7.34 10.87
CA GLU A 6 -6.90 6.21 10.92
C GLU A 6 -7.69 4.91 10.92
N ILE A 7 -7.34 4.00 10.05
CA ILE A 7 -7.98 2.69 9.97
C ILE A 7 -6.95 1.58 10.17
N THR A 8 -7.42 0.44 10.65
CA THR A 8 -6.62 -0.77 10.78
C THR A 8 -7.02 -1.72 9.68
N LEU A 9 -6.06 -2.08 8.82
CA LEU A 9 -6.28 -3.10 7.81
C LEU A 9 -6.29 -4.49 8.46
N PRO A 10 -7.04 -5.44 7.91
CA PRO A 10 -6.89 -6.83 8.33
C PRO A 10 -5.47 -7.31 8.08
N ALA A 11 -5.04 -8.33 8.82
CA ALA A 11 -3.73 -8.92 8.60
C ALA A 11 -3.71 -9.62 7.24
N PHE A 12 -2.90 -9.12 6.32
CA PHE A 12 -2.68 -9.72 5.01
C PHE A 12 -1.44 -10.62 5.03
N ARG A 13 -1.47 -11.66 4.23
CA ARG A 13 -0.26 -12.41 3.93
C ARG A 13 0.70 -11.55 3.11
N ARG A 14 1.96 -11.90 3.07
CA ARG A 14 2.96 -11.25 2.23
C ARG A 14 2.49 -11.23 0.77
N GLY A 15 2.61 -10.09 0.11
CA GLY A 15 2.19 -9.93 -1.29
C GLY A 15 1.49 -8.60 -1.55
N TYR A 16 0.89 -8.51 -2.73
CA TYR A 16 0.21 -7.32 -3.24
C TYR A 16 -1.30 -7.52 -3.18
N HIS A 17 -2.01 -6.61 -2.52
CA HIS A 17 -3.44 -6.75 -2.23
C HIS A 17 -4.21 -5.53 -2.68
N LEU A 18 -5.23 -5.73 -3.51
CA LEU A 18 -6.15 -4.65 -3.87
C LEU A 18 -7.03 -4.31 -2.68
N ILE A 19 -6.99 -3.04 -2.27
CA ILE A 19 -7.76 -2.54 -1.13
C ILE A 19 -8.67 -1.36 -1.52
N SER A 20 -8.88 -1.10 -2.80
CA SER A 20 -9.72 0.02 -3.27
C SER A 20 -11.07 0.05 -2.59
N ARG A 21 -11.76 -1.09 -2.59
CA ARG A 21 -13.11 -1.20 -2.00
C ARG A 21 -13.07 -0.98 -0.49
N LEU A 22 -12.09 -1.56 0.18
CA LEU A 22 -11.91 -1.39 1.62
C LEU A 22 -11.70 0.09 1.98
N ILE A 23 -10.88 0.79 1.20
CA ILE A 23 -10.64 2.23 1.40
C ILE A 23 -11.92 3.01 1.14
N GLU A 24 -12.61 2.78 0.03
CA GLU A 24 -13.83 3.50 -0.33
C GLU A 24 -14.92 3.36 0.74
N GLU A 25 -15.07 2.18 1.33
CA GLU A 25 -16.02 1.90 2.40
C GLU A 25 -15.71 2.68 3.69
N GLN A 26 -14.48 3.12 3.89
CA GLN A 26 -14.04 3.87 5.07
C GLN A 26 -14.03 5.38 4.86
N LEU A 27 -14.25 5.85 3.65
CA LEU A 27 -14.20 7.29 3.35
C LEU A 27 -15.48 8.00 3.79
N PRO A 28 -15.37 9.28 4.22
CA PRO A 28 -16.54 10.12 4.39
C PRO A 28 -17.14 10.45 3.01
N ASP A 29 -18.25 11.21 3.01
CA ASP A 29 -18.76 11.80 1.79
C ASP A 29 -17.66 12.66 1.14
N LEU A 30 -17.35 12.38 -0.11
CA LEU A 30 -16.26 13.06 -0.80
C LEU A 30 -16.71 14.42 -1.32
N PRO A 31 -15.82 15.43 -1.27
CA PRO A 31 -16.12 16.75 -1.87
C PRO A 31 -16.21 16.65 -3.40
N GLU A 32 -16.74 17.68 -4.03
CA GLU A 32 -16.74 17.75 -5.50
C GLU A 32 -15.33 17.72 -6.06
N LYS A 33 -14.41 18.44 -5.44
CA LYS A 33 -12.99 18.46 -5.79
C LYS A 33 -12.14 18.40 -4.52
N GLY A 34 -11.05 17.69 -4.59
CA GLY A 34 -10.12 17.60 -3.49
C GLY A 34 -9.04 16.55 -3.74
N LEU A 35 -8.41 16.14 -2.67
CA LEU A 35 -7.37 15.11 -2.68
C LEU A 35 -7.63 14.11 -1.58
N LEU A 36 -7.46 12.85 -1.87
CA LEU A 36 -7.30 11.79 -0.86
C LEU A 36 -5.82 11.48 -0.74
N HIS A 37 -5.28 11.60 0.46
CA HIS A 37 -3.94 11.14 0.79
C HIS A 37 -4.04 9.91 1.68
N ILE A 38 -3.25 8.89 1.40
CA ILE A 38 -3.18 7.66 2.19
C ILE A 38 -1.74 7.45 2.61
N LEU A 39 -1.49 7.38 3.92
CA LEU A 39 -0.18 7.07 4.48
C LEU A 39 -0.22 5.70 5.15
N VAL A 40 0.72 4.84 4.79
CA VAL A 40 1.00 3.58 5.51
C VAL A 40 1.97 3.88 6.64
N LYS A 41 1.58 3.59 7.88
CA LYS A 41 2.34 3.94 9.10
C LYS A 41 3.36 2.87 9.49
N HIS A 42 3.99 2.22 8.53
CA HIS A 42 4.91 1.11 8.79
C HIS A 42 6.12 1.17 7.88
N THR A 43 7.19 0.49 8.30
CA THR A 43 8.48 0.50 7.60
C THR A 43 8.75 -0.77 6.79
N SER A 44 7.81 -1.71 6.77
CA SER A 44 7.93 -2.99 6.05
C SER A 44 6.66 -3.33 5.26
N ALA A 45 5.94 -2.32 4.87
CA ALA A 45 4.76 -2.38 4.01
C ALA A 45 4.76 -1.17 3.10
N GLY A 46 3.96 -1.16 2.06
CA GLY A 46 3.88 -0.06 1.11
C GLY A 46 2.51 0.08 0.50
N ILE A 47 2.36 1.12 -0.33
CA ILE A 47 1.12 1.40 -1.05
C ILE A 47 1.46 1.94 -2.43
N THR A 48 0.69 1.52 -3.43
CA THR A 48 0.87 1.98 -4.81
C THR A 48 -0.44 1.90 -5.58
N LEU A 49 -0.47 2.50 -6.76
CA LEU A 49 -1.58 2.43 -7.68
C LEU A 49 -1.14 1.64 -8.91
N ASN A 50 -1.88 0.59 -9.26
CA ASN A 50 -1.60 -0.16 -10.48
C ASN A 50 -2.83 -0.97 -10.90
N GLU A 51 -2.65 -1.90 -11.84
CA GLU A 51 -3.74 -2.56 -12.52
C GLU A 51 -4.64 -3.37 -11.56
N ASN A 52 -5.94 -3.19 -11.71
CA ASN A 52 -6.96 -3.77 -10.84
C ASN A 52 -7.70 -4.97 -11.44
N ALA A 53 -7.31 -5.43 -12.63
CA ALA A 53 -8.08 -6.46 -13.36
C ALA A 53 -7.42 -7.84 -13.33
N ASP A 54 -6.23 -7.98 -13.90
CA ASP A 54 -5.57 -9.26 -14.08
C ASP A 54 -4.76 -9.67 -12.84
N PRO A 55 -5.14 -10.79 -12.16
CA PRO A 55 -4.41 -11.25 -10.98
C PRO A 55 -2.94 -11.60 -11.23
N THR A 56 -2.56 -11.91 -12.48
CA THR A 56 -1.18 -12.25 -12.82
C THR A 56 -0.24 -11.05 -12.64
N VAL A 57 -0.75 -9.83 -12.75
CA VAL A 57 0.03 -8.62 -12.47
C VAL A 57 0.53 -8.62 -11.02
N ARG A 58 -0.31 -9.02 -10.07
CA ARG A 58 0.07 -9.12 -8.65
C ARG A 58 1.13 -10.19 -8.42
N THR A 59 0.98 -11.33 -9.09
CA THR A 59 1.95 -12.43 -9.03
C THR A 59 3.31 -11.98 -9.57
N ASP A 60 3.31 -11.30 -10.71
CA ASP A 60 4.54 -10.82 -11.33
C ASP A 60 5.23 -9.74 -10.49
N PHE A 61 4.46 -8.83 -9.88
CA PHE A 61 5.02 -7.84 -8.95
C PHE A 61 5.74 -8.53 -7.79
N GLU A 62 5.08 -9.47 -7.14
CA GLU A 62 5.66 -10.17 -6.00
C GLU A 62 6.93 -10.91 -6.39
N ASN A 63 6.89 -11.69 -7.47
CA ASN A 63 8.02 -12.50 -7.92
C ASN A 63 9.19 -11.62 -8.35
N PHE A 64 8.93 -10.55 -9.10
CA PHE A 64 9.99 -9.67 -9.58
C PHE A 64 10.63 -8.87 -8.45
N ILE A 65 9.85 -8.31 -7.56
CA ILE A 65 10.36 -7.56 -6.42
C ILE A 65 11.14 -8.46 -5.46
N ASN A 66 10.69 -9.69 -5.23
CA ASN A 66 11.45 -10.66 -4.45
C ASN A 66 12.80 -11.01 -5.10
N LYS A 67 12.85 -11.06 -6.42
CA LYS A 67 14.10 -11.30 -7.15
C LYS A 67 15.04 -10.10 -7.08
N MET A 68 14.49 -8.89 -7.20
CA MET A 68 15.27 -7.65 -7.19
C MET A 68 15.82 -7.35 -5.80
N ILE A 69 15.03 -7.62 -4.76
CA ILE A 69 15.38 -7.37 -3.36
C ILE A 69 15.26 -8.70 -2.60
N PRO A 70 16.29 -9.56 -2.69
CA PRO A 70 16.23 -10.92 -2.15
C PRO A 70 16.42 -10.95 -0.64
N GLU A 71 15.96 -12.03 -0.03
CA GLU A 71 16.31 -12.39 1.33
C GLU A 71 17.75 -12.94 1.39
N ASN A 72 18.35 -12.88 2.56
CA ASN A 72 19.67 -13.48 2.84
C ASN A 72 20.82 -12.94 1.97
N ASP A 73 20.68 -11.72 1.43
CA ASP A 73 21.81 -11.09 0.75
C ASP A 73 22.92 -10.81 1.77
N PRO A 74 24.17 -11.25 1.51
CA PRO A 74 25.26 -11.11 2.47
C PRO A 74 25.64 -9.63 2.75
N VAL A 75 25.16 -8.68 1.96
CA VAL A 75 25.40 -7.26 2.21
C VAL A 75 24.58 -6.70 3.38
N TYR A 76 23.50 -7.39 3.77
CA TYR A 76 22.66 -6.93 4.87
C TYR A 76 23.34 -7.11 6.23
N VAL A 77 23.23 -6.10 7.08
CA VAL A 77 23.68 -6.16 8.48
C VAL A 77 22.52 -6.19 9.48
N HIS A 78 21.34 -5.77 9.06
CA HIS A 78 20.11 -5.78 9.87
C HIS A 78 19.41 -7.13 9.71
N THR A 79 19.76 -8.10 10.56
CA THR A 79 19.40 -9.52 10.33
C THR A 79 18.71 -10.21 11.50
N TYR A 80 18.49 -9.53 12.64
CA TYR A 80 17.97 -10.18 13.85
C TYR A 80 16.46 -10.45 13.84
N GLU A 81 15.70 -9.77 13.00
CA GLU A 81 14.23 -9.83 13.02
C GLU A 81 13.64 -10.73 11.93
N GLY A 82 14.45 -11.60 11.33
CA GLY A 82 14.05 -12.54 10.30
C GLY A 82 14.58 -12.15 8.92
N ALA A 83 14.60 -13.12 8.01
CA ALA A 83 15.15 -12.95 6.67
C ALA A 83 14.33 -11.98 5.80
N ASP A 84 13.05 -11.81 6.10
CA ASP A 84 12.15 -10.94 5.36
C ASP A 84 12.17 -9.49 5.84
N ASP A 85 12.85 -9.18 6.96
CA ASP A 85 12.77 -7.85 7.56
C ASP A 85 13.55 -6.78 6.77
N MET A 86 14.85 -6.96 6.56
CA MET A 86 15.61 -5.96 5.80
C MET A 86 15.13 -5.83 4.35
N PRO A 87 14.85 -6.92 3.62
CA PRO A 87 14.18 -6.79 2.32
C PRO A 87 12.86 -6.05 2.41
N GLY A 88 12.08 -6.28 3.45
CA GLY A 88 10.82 -5.56 3.69
C GLY A 88 11.00 -4.06 3.81
N HIS A 89 12.03 -3.62 4.53
CA HIS A 89 12.37 -2.19 4.63
C HIS A 89 12.77 -1.59 3.28
N LEU A 90 13.58 -2.29 2.51
CA LEU A 90 13.99 -1.86 1.19
C LEU A 90 12.81 -1.77 0.22
N LYS A 91 11.98 -2.80 0.20
CA LYS A 91 10.77 -2.84 -0.63
C LYS A 91 9.82 -1.70 -0.27
N SER A 92 9.62 -1.44 1.01
CA SER A 92 8.79 -0.33 1.50
C SER A 92 9.29 1.01 0.96
N SER A 93 10.59 1.25 0.98
CA SER A 93 11.18 2.49 0.47
C SER A 93 11.10 2.59 -1.06
N VAL A 94 11.24 1.48 -1.77
CA VAL A 94 11.16 1.46 -3.24
C VAL A 94 9.74 1.67 -3.73
N ILE A 95 8.78 0.99 -3.14
CA ILE A 95 7.36 1.10 -3.52
C ILE A 95 6.76 2.41 -3.01
N GLY A 96 7.10 2.80 -1.80
CA GLY A 96 6.61 4.00 -1.17
C GLY A 96 5.56 3.76 -0.10
N ALA A 97 5.43 4.75 0.79
CA ALA A 97 4.55 4.67 1.95
C ALA A 97 3.25 5.45 1.77
N GLU A 98 3.09 6.18 0.68
CA GLU A 98 1.94 7.06 0.48
C GLU A 98 1.50 7.14 -0.96
N VAL A 99 0.22 7.48 -1.16
CA VAL A 99 -0.34 7.87 -2.45
C VAL A 99 -1.26 9.05 -2.27
N THR A 100 -1.36 9.88 -3.30
CA THR A 100 -2.34 10.97 -3.37
C THR A 100 -3.21 10.75 -4.60
N ILE A 101 -4.52 10.77 -4.40
CA ILE A 101 -5.50 10.52 -5.46
C ILE A 101 -6.41 11.74 -5.58
N PRO A 102 -6.55 12.35 -6.76
CA PRO A 102 -7.51 13.43 -6.95
C PRO A 102 -8.96 12.96 -6.70
N ILE A 103 -9.75 13.85 -6.14
CA ILE A 103 -11.19 13.66 -6.04
C ILE A 103 -11.84 14.60 -7.05
N THR A 104 -12.71 14.06 -7.88
CA THR A 104 -13.44 14.82 -8.90
C THR A 104 -14.87 14.33 -8.94
N ARG A 105 -15.82 15.24 -8.88
CA ARG A 105 -17.27 14.92 -8.91
C ARG A 105 -17.64 13.90 -7.83
N HIS A 106 -17.13 14.11 -6.62
CA HIS A 106 -17.42 13.27 -5.45
C HIS A 106 -16.90 11.83 -5.57
N ARG A 107 -15.89 11.57 -6.40
CA ARG A 107 -15.31 10.24 -6.61
C ARG A 107 -13.80 10.31 -6.66
N LEU A 108 -13.14 9.20 -6.33
CA LEU A 108 -11.72 9.04 -6.59
C LEU A 108 -11.49 9.03 -8.10
N ASN A 109 -10.68 9.98 -8.57
CA ASN A 109 -10.39 10.13 -10.00
C ASN A 109 -9.21 9.25 -10.40
N LEU A 110 -9.45 7.95 -10.40
CA LEU A 110 -8.50 6.94 -10.86
C LEU A 110 -8.73 6.63 -12.34
N GLY A 111 -7.68 6.21 -13.03
CA GLY A 111 -7.81 5.60 -14.35
C GLY A 111 -8.63 4.30 -14.27
N THR A 112 -9.22 3.89 -15.39
CA THR A 112 -10.08 2.69 -15.46
C THR A 112 -9.40 1.44 -14.88
N TRP A 113 -8.11 1.31 -15.11
CA TRP A 113 -7.35 0.13 -14.69
C TRP A 113 -6.58 0.33 -13.40
N GLN A 114 -6.67 1.49 -12.77
CA GLN A 114 -5.97 1.74 -11.51
C GLN A 114 -6.78 1.26 -10.32
N GLY A 115 -6.12 0.54 -9.44
CA GLY A 115 -6.62 0.22 -8.11
C GLY A 115 -5.58 0.58 -7.06
N ILE A 116 -6.00 0.64 -5.82
CA ILE A 116 -5.14 0.91 -4.68
C ILE A 116 -4.60 -0.42 -4.18
N TYR A 117 -3.27 -0.56 -4.19
CA TYR A 117 -2.58 -1.74 -3.70
C TYR A 117 -1.94 -1.47 -2.34
N PHE A 118 -2.29 -2.31 -1.36
CA PHE A 118 -1.49 -2.45 -0.15
C PHE A 118 -0.49 -3.59 -0.35
N CYS A 119 0.78 -3.32 -0.04
CA CYS A 119 1.87 -4.25 -0.23
C CYS A 119 2.40 -4.68 1.14
N GLU A 120 2.21 -5.95 1.50
CA GLU A 120 2.77 -6.53 2.71
C GLU A 120 4.08 -7.21 2.38
N PHE A 121 5.16 -6.80 3.06
CA PHE A 121 6.49 -7.32 2.79
C PHE A 121 7.03 -8.25 3.88
N ARG A 122 6.22 -8.54 4.89
CA ARG A 122 6.56 -9.49 5.95
C ARG A 122 5.65 -10.73 5.89
N ASP A 123 6.20 -11.88 6.23
CA ASP A 123 5.41 -13.12 6.31
C ASP A 123 4.36 -13.05 7.44
N TYR A 124 4.71 -12.38 8.54
CA TYR A 124 3.85 -12.21 9.71
C TYR A 124 3.79 -10.74 10.11
N GLY A 125 3.35 -9.89 9.20
CA GLY A 125 3.29 -8.46 9.44
C GLY A 125 2.20 -8.00 10.41
N GLY A 126 1.19 -8.83 10.62
CA GLY A 126 0.04 -8.49 11.46
C GLY A 126 -0.86 -7.44 10.82
N SER A 127 -1.72 -6.85 11.60
CA SER A 127 -2.60 -5.77 11.16
C SER A 127 -1.82 -4.48 11.00
N ARG A 128 -2.00 -3.83 9.85
CA ARG A 128 -1.31 -2.58 9.54
C ARG A 128 -2.28 -1.40 9.65
N ARG A 129 -1.74 -0.24 9.95
CA ARG A 129 -2.52 1.00 10.07
C ARG A 129 -2.21 1.94 8.92
N VAL A 130 -3.27 2.58 8.43
CA VAL A 130 -3.15 3.62 7.41
C VAL A 130 -3.96 4.84 7.84
N VAL A 131 -3.48 6.02 7.45
CA VAL A 131 -4.18 7.28 7.70
C VAL A 131 -4.74 7.79 6.38
N LEU A 132 -6.05 8.02 6.37
CA LEU A 132 -6.77 8.60 5.26
C LEU A 132 -6.99 10.09 5.54
N THR A 133 -6.55 10.95 4.64
CA THR A 133 -6.76 12.39 4.75
C THR A 133 -7.43 12.92 3.50
N VAL A 134 -8.57 13.56 3.67
CA VAL A 134 -9.29 14.23 2.57
C VAL A 134 -9.12 15.72 2.71
N TYR A 135 -8.60 16.35 1.67
CA TYR A 135 -8.48 17.80 1.53
C TYR A 135 -9.54 18.30 0.58
N SER A 136 -10.16 19.40 0.93
CA SER A 136 -11.08 20.10 0.03
C SER A 136 -10.99 21.62 0.15
#